data_9e11d84abb703722b7cc7c56b711f5e5
#
_entry.id   9e11d84abb703722b7cc7c56b711f5e5
#
_cell.length_a   1.000
_cell.length_b   1.000
_cell.length_c   1.000
_cell.angle_alpha   90.00
_cell.angle_beta   90.00
_cell.angle_gamma   90.00
#
_symmetry.space_group_name_H-M   'P 1'
#
loop_
_entity.id
_entity.type
_entity.pdbx_description
1 polymer ?
#
loop_
_entity_poly.entity_id
_entity_poly.type
_entity_poly.pdbx_seq_one_letter_code
_entity_poly.pdbx_strand_id
1 'polypeptide(L)'
;MKIYTQTSDYDYTFPAVTLAYFLRYPNPYAKHVLSTDVIDRYLDSNGRLVSLRLHNKKSKVPSGILKFLPKGLVGPGGASQSYVLEKSVVDMKEGWMESESRNMEWTGILSVVEHQLYRRQPIPTDTWVDKLTASDVDIQDTKDKSWTSCKTTVTFVSRLGQAVKATRGRKTDSTTVPGEEEAPKQGIFASWSTSGIQKSIEMLGVKRTKTALVNGRTGMNVVLERLRNGGIVGVLEGMRKDRAEAFGPERRWKQVWLNGSQDTDSERPRSDFEID
;
A
#
# COMPACT_ATOMS: atom_id res chain seq x y z
N MET A 1 -15.34 4.83 -13.36
CA MET A 1 -14.03 5.37 -12.96
C MET A 1 -14.24 6.50 -11.97
N LYS A 2 -13.52 6.48 -10.85
CA LYS A 2 -13.49 7.55 -9.85
C LYS A 2 -12.05 8.00 -9.65
N ILE A 3 -11.86 9.30 -9.46
CA ILE A 3 -10.54 9.90 -9.19
C ILE A 3 -10.65 10.64 -7.87
N TYR A 4 -9.63 10.49 -7.03
CA TYR A 4 -9.47 11.24 -5.79
C TYR A 4 -8.09 11.87 -5.77
N THR A 5 -8.03 13.17 -5.50
CA THR A 5 -6.76 13.91 -5.42
C THR A 5 -6.65 14.60 -4.07
N GLN A 6 -5.47 14.58 -3.49
CA GLN A 6 -5.12 15.23 -2.24
C GLN A 6 -3.71 15.81 -2.35
N THR A 7 -3.51 17.00 -1.79
CA THR A 7 -2.17 17.60 -1.60
C THR A 7 -1.85 17.60 -0.11
N SER A 8 -0.62 17.34 0.23
CA SER A 8 -0.09 17.40 1.59
C SER A 8 1.34 17.94 1.57
N ASP A 9 1.71 18.65 2.62
CA ASP A 9 3.00 19.28 2.75
C ASP A 9 3.76 18.66 3.91
N TYR A 10 5.07 18.52 3.73
CA TYR A 10 6.02 18.03 4.73
C TYR A 10 7.01 19.18 5.04
N ASP A 11 7.04 19.57 6.30
CA ASP A 11 8.00 20.57 6.80
C ASP A 11 9.40 19.95 6.99
N TYR A 12 9.89 19.39 5.88
CA TYR A 12 11.17 18.69 5.77
C TYR A 12 11.73 18.86 4.38
N THR A 13 13.05 18.84 4.28
CA THR A 13 13.76 18.96 3.01
C THR A 13 13.43 17.79 2.08
N PHE A 14 13.49 18.01 0.78
CA PHE A 14 13.20 16.98 -0.23
C PHE A 14 14.08 15.71 -0.06
N PRO A 15 15.40 15.79 0.21
CA PRO A 15 16.20 14.60 0.49
C PRO A 15 15.71 13.81 1.70
N ALA A 16 15.33 14.49 2.79
CA ALA A 16 14.80 13.83 3.99
C ALA A 16 13.47 13.12 3.70
N VAL A 17 12.54 13.77 2.99
CA VAL A 17 11.26 13.19 2.59
C VAL A 17 11.45 12.00 1.66
N THR A 18 12.36 12.10 0.68
CA THR A 18 12.67 11.00 -0.23
C THR A 18 13.26 9.80 0.51
N LEU A 19 14.21 10.04 1.43
CA LEU A 19 14.78 8.96 2.26
C LEU A 19 13.71 8.32 3.15
N ALA A 20 12.89 9.12 3.83
CA ALA A 20 11.79 8.62 4.64
C ALA A 20 10.77 7.82 3.81
N TYR A 21 10.50 8.22 2.55
CA TYR A 21 9.64 7.47 1.63
C TYR A 21 10.16 6.04 1.41
N PHE A 22 11.46 5.84 1.22
CA PHE A 22 12.03 4.51 1.06
C PHE A 22 12.06 3.70 2.36
N LEU A 23 12.13 4.36 3.51
CA LEU A 23 12.16 3.76 4.83
C LEU A 23 10.80 3.72 5.54
N ARG A 24 9.70 4.06 4.84
CA ARG A 24 8.39 4.23 5.49
C ARG A 24 7.75 2.95 6.03
N TYR A 25 8.26 1.77 5.68
CA TYR A 25 7.72 0.49 6.15
C TYR A 25 8.79 -0.39 6.79
N PRO A 26 8.48 -1.04 7.95
CA PRO A 26 7.25 -0.93 8.74
C PRO A 26 7.14 0.39 9.52
N ASN A 27 5.91 0.78 9.87
CA ASN A 27 5.60 1.86 10.80
C ASN A 27 4.28 1.56 11.55
N PRO A 28 3.96 2.24 12.67
CA PRO A 28 2.78 1.92 13.49
C PRO A 28 1.45 2.06 12.76
N TYR A 29 1.37 2.91 11.73
CA TYR A 29 0.17 3.19 10.95
C TYR A 29 0.00 2.27 9.74
N ALA A 30 1.02 1.47 9.44
CA ALA A 30 1.03 0.56 8.28
C ALA A 30 1.26 -0.91 8.67
N LYS A 31 0.72 -1.35 9.81
CA LYS A 31 0.82 -2.74 10.31
C LYS A 31 0.32 -3.80 9.32
N HIS A 32 -0.47 -3.39 8.32
CA HIS A 32 -0.95 -4.26 7.27
C HIS A 32 0.10 -4.54 6.17
N VAL A 33 1.20 -3.79 6.10
CA VAL A 33 2.32 -4.06 5.18
C VAL A 33 3.23 -5.08 5.83
N LEU A 34 3.28 -6.29 5.26
CA LEU A 34 4.03 -7.43 5.79
C LEU A 34 5.50 -7.40 5.39
N SER A 35 5.75 -7.13 4.11
CA SER A 35 7.10 -6.98 3.54
C SER A 35 7.12 -5.94 2.43
N THR A 36 8.32 -5.43 2.16
CA THR A 36 8.65 -4.59 1.02
C THR A 36 9.94 -5.10 0.42
N ASP A 37 9.85 -5.60 -0.81
CA ASP A 37 10.97 -6.19 -1.52
C ASP A 37 11.36 -5.29 -2.69
N VAL A 38 12.65 -5.03 -2.85
CA VAL A 38 13.19 -4.30 -4.00
C VAL A 38 13.43 -5.30 -5.12
N ILE A 39 12.66 -5.19 -6.20
CA ILE A 39 12.80 -6.05 -7.38
C ILE A 39 13.93 -5.56 -8.26
N ASP A 40 13.99 -4.23 -8.44
CA ASP A 40 14.99 -3.61 -9.30
C ASP A 40 15.31 -2.19 -8.83
N ARG A 41 16.56 -1.77 -9.03
CA ARG A 41 17.03 -0.41 -8.71
C ARG A 41 18.22 -0.04 -9.54
N TYR A 42 18.11 1.04 -10.29
CA TYR A 42 19.18 1.53 -11.15
C TYR A 42 19.13 3.04 -11.35
N LEU A 43 20.22 3.60 -11.86
CA LEU A 43 20.24 4.97 -12.36
C LEU A 43 19.96 4.96 -13.85
N ASP A 44 19.02 5.78 -14.28
CA ASP A 44 18.76 5.96 -15.72
C ASP A 44 19.82 6.84 -16.39
N SER A 45 19.71 7.01 -17.72
CA SER A 45 20.63 7.83 -18.52
C SER A 45 20.71 9.30 -18.11
N ASN A 46 19.71 9.80 -17.36
CA ASN A 46 19.65 11.17 -16.84
C ASN A 46 20.15 11.27 -15.39
N GLY A 47 20.69 10.18 -14.82
CA GLY A 47 21.15 10.12 -13.43
C GLY A 47 20.04 10.08 -12.40
N ARG A 48 18.79 9.73 -12.78
CA ARG A 48 17.65 9.58 -11.88
C ARG A 48 17.61 8.18 -11.30
N LEU A 49 17.32 8.08 -9.99
CA LEU A 49 17.16 6.79 -9.33
C LEU A 49 15.78 6.21 -9.65
N VAL A 50 15.76 5.11 -10.38
CA VAL A 50 14.56 4.30 -10.65
C VAL A 50 14.54 3.12 -9.69
N SER A 51 13.40 2.88 -9.02
CA SER A 51 13.23 1.72 -8.15
C SER A 51 11.90 1.05 -8.42
N LEU A 52 11.92 -0.28 -8.49
CA LEU A 52 10.75 -1.13 -8.58
C LEU A 52 10.64 -1.95 -7.29
N ARG A 53 9.53 -1.80 -6.56
CA ARG A 53 9.30 -2.45 -5.27
C ARG A 53 7.99 -3.23 -5.29
N LEU A 54 7.97 -4.36 -4.56
CA LEU A 54 6.78 -5.16 -4.33
C LEU A 54 6.42 -5.10 -2.84
N HIS A 55 5.22 -4.65 -2.54
CA HIS A 55 4.69 -4.63 -1.18
C HIS A 55 3.70 -5.78 -1.00
N ASN A 56 3.98 -6.65 -0.03
CA ASN A 56 3.01 -7.65 0.41
C ASN A 56 2.17 -7.05 1.53
N LYS A 57 0.84 -7.04 1.37
CA LYS A 57 -0.11 -6.44 2.30
C LYS A 57 -1.14 -7.46 2.78
N LYS A 58 -1.44 -7.41 4.07
CA LYS A 58 -2.61 -8.12 4.63
C LYS A 58 -3.84 -7.25 4.46
N SER A 59 -4.82 -7.72 3.71
CA SER A 59 -6.06 -7.00 3.43
C SER A 59 -7.25 -7.72 4.04
N LYS A 60 -8.27 -6.97 4.46
CA LYS A 60 -9.58 -7.53 4.76
C LYS A 60 -10.53 -7.13 3.63
N VAL A 61 -11.07 -8.12 2.95
CA VAL A 61 -12.09 -7.90 1.93
C VAL A 61 -13.40 -7.56 2.61
N PRO A 62 -14.09 -6.48 2.22
CA PRO A 62 -15.41 -6.15 2.77
C PRO A 62 -16.41 -7.28 2.50
N SER A 63 -17.28 -7.56 3.49
CA SER A 63 -18.31 -8.63 3.38
C SER A 63 -19.21 -8.46 2.16
N GLY A 64 -19.51 -7.22 1.75
CA GLY A 64 -20.28 -6.93 0.54
C GLY A 64 -19.60 -7.37 -0.76
N ILE A 65 -18.27 -7.40 -0.80
CA ILE A 65 -17.49 -7.83 -1.98
C ILE A 65 -17.25 -9.34 -1.94
N LEU A 66 -17.20 -9.96 -0.76
CA LEU A 66 -16.98 -11.41 -0.60
C LEU A 66 -17.95 -12.26 -1.43
N LYS A 67 -19.20 -11.78 -1.60
CA LYS A 67 -20.25 -12.47 -2.38
C LYS A 67 -19.93 -12.54 -3.88
N PHE A 68 -19.04 -11.69 -4.38
CA PHE A 68 -18.65 -11.64 -5.79
C PHE A 68 -17.33 -12.36 -6.07
N LEU A 69 -16.69 -12.88 -5.02
CA LEU A 69 -15.40 -13.56 -5.13
C LEU A 69 -15.58 -15.06 -5.29
N PRO A 70 -14.76 -15.72 -6.12
CA PRO A 70 -14.70 -17.18 -6.16
C PRO A 70 -14.43 -17.78 -4.79
N LYS A 71 -15.13 -18.85 -4.44
CA LYS A 71 -14.92 -19.57 -3.18
C LYS A 71 -13.48 -20.09 -3.14
N GLY A 72 -12.82 -19.90 -2.00
CA GLY A 72 -11.44 -20.37 -1.76
C GLY A 72 -10.34 -19.33 -1.95
N LEU A 73 -10.62 -18.13 -2.51
CA LEU A 73 -9.62 -17.07 -2.69
C LEU A 73 -9.42 -16.18 -1.45
N VAL A 74 -10.29 -16.30 -0.47
CA VAL A 74 -10.29 -15.49 0.74
C VAL A 74 -10.33 -16.40 1.95
N GLY A 75 -9.37 -16.20 2.85
CA GLY A 75 -9.29 -16.96 4.11
C GLY A 75 -10.41 -16.64 5.09
N PRO A 76 -10.46 -17.36 6.23
CA PRO A 76 -11.47 -17.13 7.28
C PRO A 76 -11.53 -15.66 7.69
N GLY A 77 -12.75 -15.12 7.85
CA GLY A 77 -12.96 -13.73 8.25
C GLY A 77 -12.65 -12.67 7.19
N GLY A 78 -12.51 -13.06 5.92
CA GLY A 78 -12.23 -12.12 4.83
C GLY A 78 -10.76 -11.71 4.71
N ALA A 79 -9.84 -12.39 5.42
CA ALA A 79 -8.42 -12.11 5.35
C ALA A 79 -7.84 -12.57 4.01
N SER A 80 -7.10 -11.68 3.35
CA SER A 80 -6.39 -11.95 2.10
C SER A 80 -5.02 -11.29 2.15
N GLN A 81 -4.03 -11.93 1.56
CA GLN A 81 -2.79 -11.26 1.19
C GLN A 81 -2.95 -10.64 -0.19
N SER A 82 -2.36 -9.51 -0.42
CA SER A 82 -2.38 -8.82 -1.71
C SER A 82 -1.05 -8.15 -1.96
N TYR A 83 -0.67 -8.09 -3.23
CA TYR A 83 0.56 -7.45 -3.67
C TYR A 83 0.26 -6.11 -4.32
N VAL A 84 1.14 -5.15 -4.05
CA VAL A 84 1.12 -3.83 -4.70
C VAL A 84 2.48 -3.61 -5.32
N LEU A 85 2.50 -3.42 -6.62
CA LEU A 85 3.70 -3.06 -7.37
C LEU A 85 3.83 -1.55 -7.34
N GLU A 86 5.02 -1.07 -6.99
CA GLU A 86 5.36 0.34 -6.93
C GLU A 86 6.60 0.61 -7.77
N LYS A 87 6.50 1.56 -8.68
CA LYS A 87 7.63 2.14 -9.42
C LYS A 87 7.84 3.56 -8.94
N SER A 88 9.07 3.93 -8.62
CA SER A 88 9.43 5.29 -8.25
C SER A 88 10.62 5.79 -9.07
N VAL A 89 10.61 7.07 -9.40
CA VAL A 89 11.69 7.78 -10.08
C VAL A 89 12.02 9.01 -9.26
N VAL A 90 13.28 9.16 -8.89
CA VAL A 90 13.77 10.27 -8.08
C VAL A 90 14.80 11.06 -8.88
N ASP A 91 14.55 12.35 -9.03
CA ASP A 91 15.52 13.31 -9.54
C ASP A 91 15.99 14.21 -8.40
N MET A 92 17.17 13.89 -7.85
CA MET A 92 17.74 14.65 -6.74
C MET A 92 18.21 16.04 -7.17
N LYS A 93 18.62 16.18 -8.43
CA LYS A 93 19.09 17.43 -9.00
C LYS A 93 17.97 18.44 -9.13
N GLU A 94 16.90 18.01 -9.79
CA GLU A 94 15.71 18.85 -10.02
C GLU A 94 14.79 18.92 -8.79
N GLY A 95 14.96 18.03 -7.80
CA GLY A 95 14.20 18.04 -6.55
C GLY A 95 12.76 17.57 -6.70
N TRP A 96 12.53 16.51 -7.46
CA TRP A 96 11.23 15.87 -7.58
C TRP A 96 11.35 14.33 -7.50
N MET A 97 10.28 13.72 -7.00
CA MET A 97 10.10 12.27 -7.02
C MET A 97 8.68 11.96 -7.45
N GLU A 98 8.57 11.04 -8.37
CA GLU A 98 7.31 10.49 -8.85
C GLU A 98 7.21 9.02 -8.46
N SER A 99 6.06 8.61 -7.96
CA SER A 99 5.80 7.20 -7.73
C SER A 99 4.42 6.80 -8.23
N GLU A 100 4.35 5.62 -8.82
CA GLU A 100 3.12 4.97 -9.22
C GLU A 100 3.02 3.62 -8.52
N SER A 101 1.91 3.38 -7.82
CA SER A 101 1.63 2.08 -7.24
C SER A 101 0.29 1.53 -7.73
N ARG A 102 0.24 0.21 -7.96
CA ARG A 102 -0.95 -0.49 -8.43
C ARG A 102 -1.15 -1.82 -7.72
N ASN A 103 -2.40 -2.16 -7.45
CA ASN A 103 -2.71 -3.50 -6.96
C ASN A 103 -2.52 -4.53 -8.07
N MET A 104 -1.98 -5.70 -7.70
CA MET A 104 -1.74 -6.82 -8.63
C MET A 104 -2.91 -7.80 -8.64
N GLU A 105 -3.59 -7.97 -7.50
CA GLU A 105 -4.75 -8.84 -7.38
C GLU A 105 -6.06 -8.05 -7.48
N TRP A 106 -7.14 -8.78 -7.81
CA TRP A 106 -8.50 -8.25 -7.84
C TRP A 106 -8.74 -7.16 -8.89
N THR A 107 -7.83 -7.00 -9.86
CA THR A 107 -7.89 -5.96 -10.89
C THR A 107 -9.15 -6.07 -11.77
N GLY A 108 -9.71 -7.29 -11.91
CA GLY A 108 -11.00 -7.51 -12.57
C GLY A 108 -12.22 -7.00 -11.76
N ILE A 109 -12.07 -6.80 -10.45
CA ILE A 109 -13.11 -6.24 -9.56
C ILE A 109 -12.88 -4.75 -9.36
N LEU A 110 -11.69 -4.40 -8.89
CA LEU A 110 -11.28 -3.02 -8.64
C LEU A 110 -9.79 -2.85 -8.93
N SER A 111 -9.48 -2.11 -9.97
CA SER A 111 -8.13 -1.62 -10.25
C SER A 111 -7.94 -0.29 -9.52
N VAL A 112 -6.88 -0.19 -8.75
CA VAL A 112 -6.47 1.02 -8.01
C VAL A 112 -5.07 1.39 -8.45
N VAL A 113 -4.92 2.59 -8.98
CA VAL A 113 -3.62 3.17 -9.33
C VAL A 113 -3.45 4.44 -8.51
N GLU A 114 -2.41 4.49 -7.72
CA GLU A 114 -2.03 5.65 -6.93
C GLU A 114 -0.77 6.27 -7.54
N HIS A 115 -0.86 7.55 -7.82
CA HIS A 115 0.21 8.36 -8.36
C HIS A 115 0.57 9.45 -7.37
N GLN A 116 1.83 9.55 -6.97
CA GLN A 116 2.33 10.56 -6.04
C GLN A 116 3.45 11.35 -6.69
N LEU A 117 3.36 12.67 -6.60
CA LEU A 117 4.38 13.59 -7.06
C LEU A 117 4.85 14.44 -5.89
N TYR A 118 6.09 14.23 -5.47
CA TYR A 118 6.79 15.03 -4.46
C TYR A 118 7.64 16.08 -5.16
N ARG A 119 7.60 17.30 -4.65
CA ARG A 119 8.39 18.40 -5.20
C ARG A 119 9.00 19.23 -4.08
N ARG A 120 10.28 19.55 -4.23
CA ARG A 120 10.93 20.57 -3.43
C ARG A 120 10.23 21.90 -3.68
N GLN A 121 9.90 22.59 -2.60
CA GLN A 121 9.33 23.91 -2.65
C GLN A 121 10.32 24.92 -2.08
N PRO A 122 10.55 26.05 -2.77
CA PRO A 122 11.32 27.14 -2.20
C PRO A 122 10.52 27.77 -1.05
N ILE A 123 11.23 28.36 -0.10
CA ILE A 123 10.56 29.20 0.90
C ILE A 123 9.94 30.38 0.18
N PRO A 124 8.70 30.74 0.49
CA PRO A 124 8.16 32.00 0.04
C PRO A 124 9.02 33.14 0.55
N THR A 125 9.73 33.82 -0.33
CA THR A 125 10.56 34.99 0.00
C THR A 125 9.74 36.25 0.27
N ASP A 126 8.42 36.13 0.36
CA ASP A 126 7.48 37.26 0.49
C ASP A 126 7.20 37.70 1.94
N THR A 127 7.84 37.15 2.93
CA THR A 127 7.76 37.74 4.26
C THR A 127 8.67 38.96 4.30
N TRP A 128 8.05 40.15 4.36
CA TRP A 128 8.73 41.45 4.54
C TRP A 128 9.74 41.47 5.71
N VAL A 129 9.65 40.49 6.63
CA VAL A 129 10.58 40.24 7.73
C VAL A 129 11.98 39.85 7.22
N ASP A 130 12.07 39.07 6.11
CA ASP A 130 13.37 38.64 5.56
C ASP A 130 14.11 39.76 4.84
N LYS A 131 13.40 40.81 4.41
CA LYS A 131 14.04 42.01 3.81
C LYS A 131 14.73 42.93 4.83
N LEU A 132 14.35 42.86 6.10
CA LEU A 132 14.91 43.68 7.16
C LEU A 132 16.16 43.03 7.82
N THR A 133 16.28 41.71 7.72
CA THR A 133 17.37 40.92 8.31
C THR A 133 18.46 40.50 7.33
N ALA A 134 18.26 40.78 6.02
CA ALA A 134 19.15 40.36 4.94
C ALA A 134 20.54 41.06 4.95
N SER A 135 20.77 42.03 5.84
CA SER A 135 22.05 42.74 5.91
C SER A 135 23.08 42.07 6.82
N ASP A 136 22.72 41.15 7.71
CA ASP A 136 23.62 40.58 8.70
C ASP A 136 23.54 39.07 8.96
N VAL A 137 22.85 38.30 8.10
CA VAL A 137 22.73 36.85 8.29
C VAL A 137 23.54 36.11 7.23
N ASP A 138 24.50 35.31 7.69
CA ASP A 138 25.32 34.40 6.90
C ASP A 138 24.46 33.59 5.92
N ILE A 139 24.69 33.75 4.61
CA ILE A 139 23.97 33.14 3.51
C ILE A 139 24.02 31.58 3.53
N GLN A 140 24.81 30.98 4.41
CA GLN A 140 24.94 29.54 4.55
C GLN A 140 23.78 28.87 5.27
N ASP A 141 23.04 29.58 6.15
CA ASP A 141 21.97 28.99 6.97
C ASP A 141 20.58 29.03 6.30
N THR A 142 20.42 29.76 5.18
CA THR A 142 19.15 29.88 4.47
C THR A 142 18.89 28.76 3.44
N LYS A 143 19.89 27.94 3.12
CA LYS A 143 19.79 26.85 2.14
C LYS A 143 18.96 25.66 2.62
N ASP A 144 18.74 25.50 3.92
CA ASP A 144 18.14 24.29 4.51
C ASP A 144 16.65 24.42 4.88
N LYS A 145 16.03 25.55 4.66
CA LYS A 145 14.61 25.77 4.98
C LYS A 145 13.65 25.47 3.82
N SER A 146 13.97 24.52 2.95
CA SER A 146 13.02 24.06 1.91
C SER A 146 12.04 23.07 2.51
N TRP A 147 10.78 23.13 2.09
CA TRP A 147 9.75 22.14 2.41
C TRP A 147 9.40 21.30 1.19
N THR A 148 8.66 20.22 1.38
CA THR A 148 8.31 19.29 0.30
C THR A 148 6.81 19.17 0.18
N SER A 149 6.25 19.47 -0.99
CA SER A 149 4.85 19.20 -1.31
C SER A 149 4.69 17.81 -1.92
N CYS A 150 3.58 17.16 -1.63
CA CYS A 150 3.19 15.89 -2.21
C CYS A 150 1.77 15.98 -2.75
N LYS A 151 1.61 15.79 -4.06
CA LYS A 151 0.30 15.64 -4.70
C LYS A 151 0.04 14.17 -4.96
N THR A 152 -0.99 13.61 -4.32
CA THR A 152 -1.43 12.23 -4.52
C THR A 152 -2.71 12.22 -5.35
N THR A 153 -2.72 11.40 -6.40
CA THR A 153 -3.92 11.14 -7.22
C THR A 153 -4.17 9.64 -7.26
N VAL A 154 -5.38 9.23 -6.86
CA VAL A 154 -5.77 7.81 -6.87
C VAL A 154 -6.92 7.61 -7.84
N THR A 155 -6.74 6.69 -8.77
CA THR A 155 -7.72 6.30 -9.78
C THR A 155 -8.30 4.93 -9.46
N PHE A 156 -9.63 4.85 -9.46
CA PHE A 156 -10.40 3.64 -9.20
C PHE A 156 -11.17 3.25 -10.44
N VAL A 157 -10.97 2.02 -10.92
CA VAL A 157 -11.71 1.46 -12.06
C VAL A 157 -12.27 0.11 -11.66
N SER A 158 -13.59 0.01 -11.53
CA SER A 158 -14.27 -1.29 -11.35
C SER A 158 -14.66 -1.87 -12.69
N ARG A 159 -14.26 -3.13 -12.93
CA ARG A 159 -14.58 -3.91 -14.14
C ARG A 159 -15.57 -5.03 -13.90
N LEU A 160 -16.19 -5.08 -12.73
CA LEU A 160 -17.05 -6.20 -12.32
C LEU A 160 -18.16 -6.52 -13.33
N GLY A 161 -18.76 -5.49 -13.95
CA GLY A 161 -19.83 -5.68 -14.93
C GLY A 161 -19.39 -6.25 -16.29
N GLN A 162 -18.11 -6.11 -16.64
CA GLN A 162 -17.57 -6.66 -17.89
C GLN A 162 -17.33 -8.18 -17.75
N ALA A 163 -16.86 -8.63 -16.59
CA ALA A 163 -16.65 -10.04 -16.29
C ALA A 163 -17.96 -10.83 -16.29
N VAL A 164 -19.05 -10.25 -15.78
CA VAL A 164 -20.39 -10.89 -15.77
C VAL A 164 -20.96 -11.00 -17.19
N LYS A 165 -20.72 -10.04 -18.07
CA LYS A 165 -21.16 -10.11 -19.47
C LYS A 165 -20.37 -11.17 -20.26
N ALA A 166 -19.08 -11.32 -20.04
CA ALA A 166 -18.23 -12.30 -20.73
C ALA A 166 -18.62 -13.74 -20.39
N THR A 167 -19.00 -14.02 -19.14
CA THR A 167 -19.48 -15.35 -18.72
C THR A 167 -20.88 -15.67 -19.25
N ARG A 168 -21.73 -14.66 -19.47
CA ARG A 168 -23.09 -14.84 -20.01
C ARG A 168 -23.09 -15.05 -21.52
N GLY A 169 -22.15 -14.44 -22.25
CA GLY A 169 -21.99 -14.60 -23.71
C GLY A 169 -21.46 -15.98 -24.15
N ARG A 170 -20.85 -16.75 -23.22
CA ARG A 170 -20.24 -18.06 -23.56
C ARG A 170 -21.19 -19.25 -23.37
N LYS A 171 -22.45 -19.02 -22.96
CA LYS A 171 -23.46 -20.07 -22.74
C LYS A 171 -24.54 -20.19 -23.84
N THR A 172 -24.37 -19.55 -24.98
CA THR A 172 -25.33 -19.62 -26.09
C THR A 172 -24.71 -20.23 -27.35
N ASP A 173 -24.06 -21.40 -27.20
CA ASP A 173 -23.83 -22.26 -28.35
C ASP A 173 -23.75 -23.74 -27.89
N SER A 174 -24.88 -24.32 -27.55
CA SER A 174 -25.07 -25.75 -27.60
C SER A 174 -26.58 -26.04 -27.76
N THR A 175 -26.90 -26.40 -28.96
CA THR A 175 -28.12 -27.07 -29.39
C THR A 175 -28.46 -28.24 -28.46
N THR A 176 -29.59 -28.18 -27.74
CA THR A 176 -30.29 -29.40 -27.28
C THR A 176 -31.74 -29.10 -26.92
N VAL A 177 -32.63 -29.79 -27.62
CA VAL A 177 -33.94 -30.40 -27.38
C VAL A 177 -34.82 -29.87 -26.23
N PRO A 178 -36.15 -29.63 -26.46
CA PRO A 178 -37.05 -29.12 -25.44
C PRO A 178 -37.49 -30.25 -24.50
N GLY A 179 -37.09 -30.16 -23.24
CA GLY A 179 -37.60 -30.89 -22.11
C GLY A 179 -37.99 -29.87 -21.03
N GLU A 180 -39.24 -29.96 -20.57
CA GLU A 180 -39.78 -29.16 -19.48
C GLU A 180 -38.92 -29.33 -18.23
N GLU A 181 -38.22 -28.26 -17.83
CA GLU A 181 -37.64 -28.12 -16.49
C GLU A 181 -37.85 -26.71 -15.98
N GLU A 182 -38.28 -26.64 -14.74
CA GLU A 182 -38.61 -25.44 -13.96
C GLU A 182 -37.58 -24.33 -14.14
N ALA A 183 -38.06 -23.12 -14.42
CA ALA A 183 -37.25 -21.92 -14.51
C ALA A 183 -36.44 -21.74 -13.22
N PRO A 184 -35.10 -21.64 -13.28
CA PRO A 184 -34.31 -21.36 -12.12
C PRO A 184 -34.71 -20.00 -11.56
N LYS A 185 -35.12 -19.98 -10.28
CA LYS A 185 -35.50 -18.80 -9.52
C LYS A 185 -34.49 -17.70 -9.81
N GLN A 186 -34.93 -16.63 -10.45
CA GLN A 186 -34.12 -15.44 -10.73
C GLN A 186 -33.55 -14.95 -9.38
N GLY A 187 -32.25 -15.18 -9.18
CA GLY A 187 -31.57 -14.71 -7.98
C GLY A 187 -31.71 -13.19 -7.87
N ILE A 188 -31.89 -12.70 -6.66
CA ILE A 188 -32.10 -11.30 -6.24
C ILE A 188 -31.10 -10.32 -6.90
N PHE A 189 -30.07 -10.83 -7.55
CA PHE A 189 -29.00 -10.08 -8.24
C PHE A 189 -29.31 -9.70 -9.69
N ALA A 190 -30.39 -10.21 -10.28
CA ALA A 190 -30.75 -9.89 -11.68
C ALA A 190 -31.34 -8.47 -11.84
N SER A 191 -31.80 -7.85 -10.75
CA SER A 191 -32.41 -6.52 -10.75
C SER A 191 -31.45 -5.37 -10.43
N TRP A 192 -30.22 -5.66 -9.95
CA TRP A 192 -29.23 -4.61 -9.67
C TRP A 192 -28.46 -4.30 -10.94
N SER A 193 -28.61 -3.08 -11.45
CA SER A 193 -27.85 -2.65 -12.62
C SER A 193 -26.35 -2.77 -12.29
N THR A 194 -25.58 -3.43 -13.16
CA THR A 194 -24.13 -3.62 -13.02
C THR A 194 -23.41 -2.30 -12.75
N SER A 195 -23.96 -1.17 -13.24
CA SER A 195 -23.43 0.19 -13.00
C SER A 195 -23.58 0.64 -11.55
N GLY A 196 -24.66 0.24 -10.85
CA GLY A 196 -24.86 0.57 -9.44
C GLY A 196 -23.84 -0.13 -8.53
N ILE A 197 -23.57 -1.41 -8.80
CA ILE A 197 -22.56 -2.20 -8.06
C ILE A 197 -21.15 -1.61 -8.28
N GLN A 198 -20.80 -1.29 -9.52
CA GLN A 198 -19.52 -0.67 -9.85
C GLN A 198 -19.31 0.66 -9.09
N LYS A 199 -20.32 1.55 -9.10
CA LYS A 199 -20.28 2.82 -8.38
C LYS A 199 -20.10 2.62 -6.87
N SER A 200 -20.78 1.61 -6.29
CA SER A 200 -20.67 1.30 -4.85
C SER A 200 -19.28 0.79 -4.49
N ILE A 201 -18.67 -0.07 -5.31
CA ILE A 201 -17.30 -0.57 -5.11
C ILE A 201 -16.28 0.56 -5.22
N GLU A 202 -16.40 1.42 -6.23
CA GLU A 202 -15.53 2.58 -6.42
C GLU A 202 -15.66 3.57 -5.25
N MET A 203 -16.88 3.82 -4.75
CA MET A 203 -17.12 4.69 -3.61
C MET A 203 -16.49 4.14 -2.32
N LEU A 204 -16.60 2.82 -2.10
CA LEU A 204 -15.96 2.16 -0.98
C LEU A 204 -14.43 2.25 -1.08
N GLY A 205 -13.88 2.12 -2.30
CA GLY A 205 -12.47 2.34 -2.60
C GLY A 205 -12.03 3.76 -2.18
N VAL A 206 -12.75 4.78 -2.61
CA VAL A 206 -12.45 6.19 -2.25
C VAL A 206 -12.49 6.39 -0.74
N LYS A 207 -13.52 5.89 -0.03
CA LYS A 207 -13.61 6.02 1.43
C LYS A 207 -12.42 5.40 2.15
N ARG A 208 -12.01 4.19 1.75
CA ARG A 208 -10.83 3.52 2.32
C ARG A 208 -9.54 4.26 2.03
N THR A 209 -9.39 4.77 0.82
CA THR A 209 -8.20 5.52 0.41
C THR A 209 -8.04 6.80 1.22
N LYS A 210 -9.11 7.55 1.49
CA LYS A 210 -9.03 8.74 2.35
C LYS A 210 -8.38 8.42 3.71
N THR A 211 -8.83 7.36 4.37
CA THR A 211 -8.25 6.90 5.64
C THR A 211 -6.81 6.41 5.45
N ALA A 212 -6.54 5.67 4.38
CA ALA A 212 -5.19 5.16 4.09
C ALA A 212 -4.19 6.30 3.83
N LEU A 213 -4.58 7.37 3.13
CA LEU A 213 -3.72 8.53 2.88
C LEU A 213 -3.41 9.31 4.16
N VAL A 214 -4.40 9.48 5.05
CA VAL A 214 -4.17 10.10 6.38
C VAL A 214 -3.18 9.26 7.17
N ASN A 215 -3.39 7.96 7.27
CA ASN A 215 -2.49 7.05 7.98
C ASN A 215 -1.09 7.02 7.33
N GLY A 216 -1.03 7.04 6.00
CA GLY A 216 0.22 7.09 5.24
C GLY A 216 1.03 8.35 5.55
N ARG A 217 0.37 9.52 5.58
CA ARG A 217 0.99 10.79 5.97
C ARG A 217 1.51 10.74 7.43
N THR A 218 0.66 10.27 8.35
CA THR A 218 1.05 10.16 9.76
C THR A 218 2.22 9.19 9.93
N GLY A 219 2.19 8.04 9.27
CA GLY A 219 3.30 7.08 9.27
C GLY A 219 4.59 7.66 8.70
N MET A 220 4.50 8.48 7.64
CA MET A 220 5.63 9.18 7.06
C MET A 220 6.23 10.19 8.03
N ASN A 221 5.39 10.97 8.73
CA ASN A 221 5.85 11.93 9.74
C ASN A 221 6.58 11.25 10.90
N VAL A 222 6.11 10.08 11.36
CA VAL A 222 6.84 9.30 12.39
C VAL A 222 8.25 8.94 11.92
N VAL A 223 8.41 8.54 10.67
CA VAL A 223 9.73 8.20 10.12
C VAL A 223 10.60 9.45 9.97
N LEU A 224 10.02 10.57 9.52
CA LEU A 224 10.71 11.86 9.42
C LEU A 224 11.18 12.38 10.80
N GLU A 225 10.36 12.25 11.83
CA GLU A 225 10.74 12.61 13.20
C GLU A 225 11.86 11.73 13.74
N ARG A 226 11.81 10.42 13.49
CA ARG A 226 12.89 9.49 13.84
C ARG A 226 14.19 9.85 13.12
N LEU A 227 14.07 10.20 11.83
CA LEU A 227 15.22 10.63 11.01
C LEU A 227 15.83 11.92 11.55
N ARG A 228 15.01 12.89 11.95
CA ARG A 228 15.47 14.16 12.55
C ARG A 228 16.15 13.96 13.90
N ASN A 229 15.59 13.12 14.77
CA ASN A 229 16.02 12.97 16.15
C ASN A 229 17.18 11.96 16.32
N GLY A 230 17.25 10.93 15.49
CA GLY A 230 18.22 9.83 15.63
C GLY A 230 18.88 9.39 14.32
N GLY A 231 18.69 10.15 13.24
CA GLY A 231 19.23 9.80 11.94
C GLY A 231 18.70 8.44 11.43
N ILE A 232 19.46 7.81 10.56
CA ILE A 232 19.13 6.50 10.00
C ILE A 232 19.05 5.41 11.09
N VAL A 233 19.90 5.50 12.11
CA VAL A 233 19.93 4.53 13.23
C VAL A 233 18.61 4.57 13.99
N GLY A 234 18.10 5.76 14.34
CA GLY A 234 16.83 5.94 15.02
C GLY A 234 15.63 5.43 14.20
N VAL A 235 15.69 5.58 12.86
CA VAL A 235 14.68 4.99 11.97
C VAL A 235 14.72 3.46 12.02
N LEU A 236 15.90 2.85 11.91
CA LEU A 236 16.05 1.39 11.89
C LEU A 236 15.65 0.75 13.22
N GLU A 237 15.98 1.38 14.35
CA GLU A 237 15.55 0.93 15.69
C GLU A 237 14.01 1.02 15.82
N GLY A 238 13.42 2.15 15.37
CA GLY A 238 11.98 2.31 15.34
C GLY A 238 11.30 1.25 14.47
N MET A 239 11.84 0.94 13.30
CA MET A 239 11.30 -0.11 12.41
C MET A 239 11.37 -1.50 13.06
N ARG A 240 12.44 -1.83 13.81
CA ARG A 240 12.54 -3.09 14.56
C ARG A 240 11.45 -3.18 15.63
N LYS A 241 11.25 -2.11 16.39
CA LYS A 241 10.20 -2.02 17.40
C LYS A 241 8.82 -2.19 16.79
N ASP A 242 8.51 -1.45 15.73
CA ASP A 242 7.23 -1.50 15.03
C ASP A 242 6.94 -2.90 14.47
N ARG A 243 7.97 -3.58 13.95
CA ARG A 243 7.87 -4.95 13.47
C ARG A 243 7.55 -5.93 14.61
N ALA A 244 8.25 -5.81 15.74
CA ALA A 244 8.01 -6.65 16.90
C ALA A 244 6.60 -6.45 17.46
N GLU A 245 6.09 -5.21 17.49
CA GLU A 245 4.73 -4.90 17.92
C GLU A 245 3.65 -5.43 16.95
N ALA A 246 3.93 -5.39 15.64
CA ALA A 246 2.96 -5.82 14.62
C ALA A 246 2.87 -7.35 14.49
N PHE A 247 3.98 -8.06 14.66
CA PHE A 247 4.10 -9.49 14.32
C PHE A 247 4.56 -10.38 15.50
N GLY A 248 4.78 -9.78 16.67
CA GLY A 248 5.41 -10.42 17.81
C GLY A 248 6.93 -10.46 17.68
N PRO A 249 7.64 -10.89 18.76
CA PRO A 249 9.10 -11.04 18.72
C PRO A 249 9.48 -11.93 17.53
N GLU A 250 10.48 -11.51 16.79
CA GLU A 250 10.98 -12.28 15.64
C GLU A 250 11.10 -13.74 16.08
N ARG A 251 10.24 -14.61 15.55
CA ARG A 251 10.40 -16.05 15.78
C ARG A 251 11.82 -16.37 15.34
N ARG A 252 12.52 -17.10 16.18
CA ARG A 252 13.94 -17.48 16.09
C ARG A 252 14.31 -18.27 14.83
N TRP A 253 13.71 -17.99 13.66
CA TRP A 253 14.06 -18.69 12.43
C TRP A 253 15.55 -18.53 12.08
N LYS A 254 16.16 -17.37 12.42
CA LYS A 254 17.62 -17.19 12.30
C LYS A 254 18.40 -18.09 13.25
N GLN A 255 17.90 -18.36 14.45
CA GLN A 255 18.54 -19.31 15.38
C GLN A 255 18.34 -20.76 14.91
N VAL A 256 17.19 -21.09 14.33
CA VAL A 256 16.94 -22.41 13.74
C VAL A 256 17.88 -22.68 12.56
N TRP A 257 18.13 -21.66 11.71
CA TRP A 257 19.10 -21.77 10.61
C TRP A 257 20.55 -21.82 11.06
N LEU A 258 20.91 -21.14 12.17
CA LEU A 258 22.27 -21.10 12.70
C LEU A 258 22.59 -22.33 13.58
N ASN A 259 21.61 -22.90 14.28
CA ASN A 259 21.83 -23.97 15.26
C ASN A 259 21.38 -25.34 14.80
N GLY A 260 20.89 -25.50 13.56
CA GLY A 260 20.33 -26.77 13.11
C GLY A 260 19.08 -27.17 13.90
N SER A 261 18.26 -28.01 13.32
CA SER A 261 16.99 -28.50 13.89
C SER A 261 17.20 -29.50 15.06
N GLN A 262 17.69 -29.02 16.19
CA GLN A 262 17.88 -29.90 17.37
C GLN A 262 16.73 -29.87 18.39
N ASP A 263 15.67 -29.07 18.22
CA ASP A 263 14.63 -28.92 19.26
C ASP A 263 13.20 -29.29 18.81
N THR A 264 13.02 -30.34 18.01
CA THR A 264 11.66 -30.82 17.68
C THR A 264 11.25 -32.13 18.34
N ASP A 265 12.02 -32.69 19.29
CA ASP A 265 11.70 -34.00 19.87
C ASP A 265 11.38 -34.02 21.38
N SER A 266 11.15 -32.90 22.07
CA SER A 266 10.96 -32.93 23.53
C SER A 266 9.59 -32.55 24.07
N GLU A 267 8.53 -32.46 23.26
CA GLU A 267 7.16 -32.28 23.78
C GLU A 267 6.12 -33.12 23.03
N ARG A 268 6.23 -34.46 23.17
CA ARG A 268 5.05 -35.33 23.09
C ARG A 268 4.62 -35.67 24.49
N PRO A 269 3.40 -35.35 24.93
CA PRO A 269 2.86 -35.88 26.18
C PRO A 269 2.74 -37.42 26.03
N ARG A 270 3.35 -38.15 26.92
CA ARG A 270 3.10 -39.58 27.07
C ARG A 270 1.64 -39.78 27.46
N SER A 271 0.88 -40.42 26.61
CA SER A 271 -0.41 -40.95 26.97
C SER A 271 -0.19 -42.21 27.81
N ASP A 272 -0.36 -42.07 29.12
CA ASP A 272 -0.53 -43.24 30.00
C ASP A 272 -1.91 -43.82 29.72
N PHE A 273 -1.94 -44.90 28.95
CA PHE A 273 -3.04 -45.83 28.93
C PHE A 273 -2.63 -46.99 29.86
N GLU A 274 -3.08 -46.93 31.11
CA GLU A 274 -3.22 -48.12 31.92
C GLU A 274 -4.47 -48.88 31.46
N ILE A 275 -4.26 -50.18 31.17
CA ILE A 275 -5.30 -51.16 30.91
C ILE A 275 -5.41 -51.99 32.15
N ASP A 276 -6.56 -51.94 32.82
CA ASP A 276 -7.12 -53.01 33.66
C ASP A 276 -8.43 -53.49 33.04
#